data_c96367f69f0fa866068bb012a10a1344
#
_entry.id   c96367f69f0fa866068bb012a10a1344
#
_cell.length_a   1.000
_cell.length_b   1.000
_cell.length_c   1.000
_cell.angle_alpha   90.00
_cell.angle_beta   90.00
_cell.angle_gamma   90.00
#
_symmetry.space_group_name_H-M   'P 1'
#
loop_
_entity.id
_entity.type
_entity.pdbx_description
1 polymer ?
#
loop_
_entity_poly.entity_id
_entity_poly.type
_entity_poly.pdbx_seq_one_letter_code
_entity_poly.pdbx_strand_id
1 'polypeptide(L)'
;MLEKQHIQYFKNLVGGEDFFTDLAHLNAYCYDATKERHLPSGVIFPKNEREISQILKYCNEHRIIVVPRGAGSGFTGGALSVSGGLVLSVEKHLDKILEIDTKNLIARVEPGVINKHFQNEVEKLNLFYPPDPASENQSTLGGNVAENAGGMRAAKYGITKDYVMALRVVLADGGIIRAGKKTIKDVAGFNVAGLMIASEGCLGVISEITLKLLAKPPLKQSAMGIFNHIEDAMNAVYKTMSSGVTPVAMEFLDNLSIKAVEERFSKGLPKDAGAILITQVDGVVKEQIAWQLNEIEKHFKANGCVGFKIAQNEQEEQDLWFSRRNASQSISVYGKKKLNEDVTVPRASLPSLLQEVAKISQKYGFKIPCFGHTGDGNVHVNIMLEDPKRDLEKGYQAMEEIFQAAISLEGTLSGEHGIGLSKAKFMPLAFNQSEMELFRNIKKALDPNNILNPFKMGL
;
A
#
# COMPACT_ATOMS: atom_id res chain seq x y z
N MET A 1 0.83 16.85 -26.36
CA MET A 1 -0.65 17.06 -26.42
C MET A 1 -1.25 16.12 -27.46
N LEU A 2 -2.48 15.66 -27.25
CA LEU A 2 -3.19 14.82 -28.20
C LEU A 2 -3.57 15.67 -29.44
N GLU A 3 -3.34 15.13 -30.63
CA GLU A 3 -3.77 15.77 -31.90
C GLU A 3 -5.27 15.56 -32.12
N LYS A 4 -5.86 16.35 -33.02
CA LYS A 4 -7.30 16.28 -33.34
C LYS A 4 -7.74 14.87 -33.78
N GLN A 5 -6.90 14.15 -34.56
CA GLN A 5 -7.19 12.79 -34.99
C GLN A 5 -7.26 11.80 -33.83
N HIS A 6 -6.39 11.94 -32.81
CA HIS A 6 -6.38 11.10 -31.62
C HIS A 6 -7.65 11.34 -30.78
N ILE A 7 -8.02 12.63 -30.59
CA ILE A 7 -9.23 13.02 -29.88
C ILE A 7 -10.46 12.42 -30.55
N GLN A 8 -10.55 12.51 -31.90
CA GLN A 8 -11.69 11.95 -32.61
C GLN A 8 -11.75 10.43 -32.53
N TYR A 9 -10.58 9.76 -32.62
CA TYR A 9 -10.51 8.30 -32.45
C TYR A 9 -11.05 7.84 -31.09
N PHE A 10 -10.57 8.44 -30.00
CA PHE A 10 -11.00 8.06 -28.67
C PHE A 10 -12.49 8.37 -28.41
N LYS A 11 -12.99 9.51 -28.89
CA LYS A 11 -14.42 9.83 -28.83
C LYS A 11 -15.29 8.82 -29.59
N ASN A 12 -14.84 8.37 -30.74
CA ASN A 12 -15.57 7.36 -31.52
C ASN A 12 -15.53 5.98 -30.84
N LEU A 13 -14.44 5.67 -30.13
CA LEU A 13 -14.23 4.38 -29.51
C LEU A 13 -15.07 4.19 -28.23
N VAL A 14 -15.00 5.14 -27.30
CA VAL A 14 -15.65 5.00 -26.00
C VAL A 14 -16.91 5.83 -25.82
N GLY A 15 -17.16 6.80 -26.70
CA GLY A 15 -18.22 7.83 -26.58
C GLY A 15 -17.69 9.14 -26.01
N GLY A 16 -18.42 10.23 -26.31
CA GLY A 16 -18.04 11.57 -25.85
C GLY A 16 -18.15 11.77 -24.35
N GLU A 17 -18.97 10.96 -23.69
CA GLU A 17 -19.19 10.95 -22.23
C GLU A 17 -18.14 10.15 -21.44
N ASP A 18 -17.22 9.49 -22.13
CA ASP A 18 -16.16 8.66 -21.53
C ASP A 18 -14.76 9.05 -21.97
N PHE A 19 -14.63 10.18 -22.70
CA PHE A 19 -13.34 10.76 -23.06
C PHE A 19 -13.33 12.27 -22.95
N PHE A 20 -12.41 12.80 -22.14
CA PHE A 20 -12.35 14.22 -21.78
C PHE A 20 -10.99 14.84 -22.05
N THR A 21 -11.01 16.07 -22.56
CA THR A 21 -9.81 16.91 -22.77
C THR A 21 -10.00 18.32 -22.21
N ASP A 22 -11.13 18.59 -21.59
CA ASP A 22 -11.41 19.89 -20.96
C ASP A 22 -10.70 20.00 -19.61
N LEU A 23 -10.36 21.22 -19.24
CA LEU A 23 -9.52 21.51 -18.08
C LEU A 23 -10.15 21.06 -16.74
N ALA A 24 -11.47 21.01 -16.64
CA ALA A 24 -12.14 20.59 -15.40
C ALA A 24 -11.87 19.11 -15.12
N HIS A 25 -12.08 18.25 -16.11
CA HIS A 25 -11.79 16.81 -15.99
C HIS A 25 -10.28 16.54 -15.85
N LEU A 26 -9.42 17.22 -16.64
CA LEU A 26 -7.99 17.05 -16.52
C LEU A 26 -7.47 17.40 -15.12
N ASN A 27 -8.02 18.45 -14.49
CA ASN A 27 -7.67 18.83 -13.12
C ASN A 27 -8.12 17.82 -12.07
N ALA A 28 -9.20 17.09 -12.28
CA ALA A 28 -9.66 16.04 -11.37
C ALA A 28 -8.70 14.82 -11.35
N TYR A 29 -8.00 14.57 -12.46
CA TYR A 29 -7.09 13.43 -12.62
C TYR A 29 -5.60 13.80 -12.63
N CYS A 30 -5.25 15.07 -12.34
CA CYS A 30 -3.86 15.53 -12.38
C CYS A 30 -3.08 15.30 -11.09
N TYR A 31 -3.68 14.76 -10.03
CA TYR A 31 -3.05 14.57 -8.72
C TYR A 31 -3.39 13.18 -8.12
N ASP A 32 -2.63 12.79 -7.13
CA ASP A 32 -2.87 11.62 -6.26
C ASP A 32 -2.70 12.02 -4.78
N ALA A 33 -2.50 11.05 -3.87
CA ALA A 33 -2.34 11.34 -2.46
C ALA A 33 -1.00 12.05 -2.11
N THR A 34 -0.03 12.12 -3.02
CA THR A 34 1.18 12.95 -2.87
C THR A 34 0.88 14.44 -2.91
N LYS A 35 -0.26 14.84 -3.50
CA LYS A 35 -0.66 16.21 -3.81
C LYS A 35 0.20 16.89 -4.89
N GLU A 36 1.11 16.18 -5.53
CA GLU A 36 1.79 16.65 -6.72
C GLU A 36 0.80 16.72 -7.89
N ARG A 37 1.02 17.65 -8.81
CA ARG A 37 0.08 17.93 -9.90
C ARG A 37 0.77 17.83 -11.25
N HIS A 38 0.29 16.89 -12.08
CA HIS A 38 0.76 16.66 -13.44
C HIS A 38 -0.44 16.54 -14.38
N LEU A 39 -0.68 17.57 -15.20
CA LEU A 39 -1.85 17.64 -16.05
C LEU A 39 -1.76 16.64 -17.21
N PRO A 40 -2.69 15.69 -17.33
CA PRO A 40 -2.75 14.77 -18.48
C PRO A 40 -3.20 15.51 -19.76
N SER A 41 -2.99 14.89 -20.91
CA SER A 41 -3.51 15.37 -22.20
C SER A 41 -4.95 14.94 -22.47
N GLY A 42 -5.42 13.91 -21.77
CA GLY A 42 -6.77 13.39 -21.83
C GLY A 42 -7.05 12.39 -20.72
N VAL A 43 -8.33 12.19 -20.42
CA VAL A 43 -8.81 11.15 -19.48
C VAL A 43 -9.82 10.27 -20.21
N ILE A 44 -9.65 8.95 -20.15
CA ILE A 44 -10.51 7.98 -20.82
C ILE A 44 -11.01 6.91 -19.85
N PHE A 45 -12.28 6.54 -19.98
CA PHE A 45 -12.96 5.55 -19.16
C PHE A 45 -13.43 4.38 -20.04
N PRO A 46 -12.62 3.32 -20.20
CA PRO A 46 -13.03 2.13 -20.96
C PRO A 46 -14.15 1.37 -20.23
N LYS A 47 -15.10 0.83 -21.00
CA LYS A 47 -16.24 0.06 -20.49
C LYS A 47 -15.95 -1.43 -20.34
N ASN A 48 -14.91 -1.91 -20.99
CA ASN A 48 -14.56 -3.33 -21.03
C ASN A 48 -13.11 -3.55 -21.50
N GLU A 49 -12.63 -4.76 -21.34
CA GLU A 49 -11.29 -5.20 -21.74
C GLU A 49 -10.99 -4.95 -23.23
N ARG A 50 -11.99 -5.11 -24.11
CA ARG A 50 -11.81 -4.91 -25.56
C ARG A 50 -11.52 -3.44 -25.88
N GLU A 51 -12.18 -2.51 -25.21
CA GLU A 51 -11.87 -1.09 -25.35
C GLU A 51 -10.48 -0.76 -24.83
N ILE A 52 -10.05 -1.33 -23.68
CA ILE A 52 -8.66 -1.19 -23.20
C ILE A 52 -7.68 -1.67 -24.27
N SER A 53 -7.92 -2.84 -24.85
CA SER A 53 -7.09 -3.40 -25.93
C SER A 53 -6.98 -2.46 -27.13
N GLN A 54 -8.09 -1.91 -27.60
CA GLN A 54 -8.10 -0.99 -28.74
C GLN A 54 -7.42 0.34 -28.41
N ILE A 55 -7.60 0.86 -27.18
CA ILE A 55 -6.91 2.08 -26.70
C ILE A 55 -5.39 1.84 -26.69
N LEU A 56 -4.92 0.76 -26.06
CA LEU A 56 -3.50 0.48 -25.94
C LEU A 56 -2.85 0.24 -27.29
N LYS A 57 -3.49 -0.54 -28.17
CA LYS A 57 -3.01 -0.78 -29.53
C LYS A 57 -2.81 0.54 -30.28
N TYR A 58 -3.82 1.41 -30.26
CA TYR A 58 -3.75 2.71 -30.91
C TYR A 58 -2.66 3.59 -30.28
N CYS A 59 -2.58 3.64 -28.95
CA CYS A 59 -1.55 4.40 -28.25
C CYS A 59 -0.13 3.90 -28.57
N ASN A 60 0.05 2.59 -28.71
CA ASN A 60 1.31 1.96 -29.07
C ASN A 60 1.76 2.34 -30.50
N GLU A 61 0.84 2.30 -31.46
CA GLU A 61 1.09 2.69 -32.85
C GLU A 61 1.45 4.17 -32.98
N HIS A 62 0.84 5.03 -32.16
CA HIS A 62 1.04 6.49 -32.20
C HIS A 62 1.99 7.02 -31.11
N ARG A 63 2.62 6.14 -30.30
CA ARG A 63 3.53 6.49 -29.20
C ARG A 63 2.88 7.46 -28.19
N ILE A 64 1.61 7.28 -27.88
CA ILE A 64 0.89 8.05 -26.89
C ILE A 64 1.09 7.36 -25.53
N ILE A 65 1.61 8.11 -24.56
CA ILE A 65 1.77 7.62 -23.18
C ILE A 65 0.41 7.34 -22.57
N VAL A 66 0.30 6.20 -21.85
CA VAL A 66 -0.89 5.80 -21.09
C VAL A 66 -0.51 5.59 -19.63
N VAL A 67 -1.23 6.24 -18.74
CA VAL A 67 -1.11 6.07 -17.30
C VAL A 67 -2.36 5.35 -16.80
N PRO A 68 -2.28 4.04 -16.48
CA PRO A 68 -3.37 3.34 -15.84
C PRO A 68 -3.65 3.92 -14.46
N ARG A 69 -4.93 4.10 -14.13
CA ARG A 69 -5.32 4.71 -12.86
C ARG A 69 -6.55 4.03 -12.27
N GLY A 70 -6.45 3.64 -11.00
CA GLY A 70 -7.57 3.39 -10.11
C GLY A 70 -7.99 4.70 -9.43
N ALA A 71 -8.28 4.67 -8.14
CA ALA A 71 -8.70 5.86 -7.39
C ALA A 71 -7.61 6.94 -7.17
N GLY A 72 -6.35 6.67 -7.49
CA GLY A 72 -5.26 7.62 -7.23
C GLY A 72 -4.98 7.84 -5.75
N SER A 73 -5.20 6.84 -4.91
CA SER A 73 -4.97 6.88 -3.47
C SER A 73 -3.52 6.58 -3.05
N GLY A 74 -2.63 6.28 -3.99
CA GLY A 74 -1.23 5.96 -3.76
C GLY A 74 -0.39 7.17 -3.33
N PHE A 75 0.70 6.90 -2.58
CA PHE A 75 1.58 7.92 -1.98
C PHE A 75 2.89 8.14 -2.72
N THR A 76 3.07 7.56 -3.91
CA THR A 76 4.36 7.59 -4.64
C THR A 76 4.31 8.21 -6.02
N GLY A 77 3.16 8.69 -6.44
CA GLY A 77 3.01 9.30 -7.78
C GLY A 77 2.81 8.27 -8.89
N GLY A 78 2.48 7.02 -8.56
CA GLY A 78 2.24 5.94 -9.53
C GLY A 78 1.15 6.26 -10.55
N ALA A 79 0.12 6.99 -10.16
CA ALA A 79 -1.02 7.39 -11.00
C ALA A 79 -0.86 8.75 -11.70
N LEU A 80 0.31 9.42 -11.61
CA LEU A 80 0.54 10.75 -12.16
C LEU A 80 1.08 10.73 -13.58
N SER A 81 0.55 11.58 -14.44
CA SER A 81 0.92 11.71 -15.86
C SER A 81 2.01 12.76 -16.08
N VAL A 82 3.26 12.45 -15.73
CA VAL A 82 4.38 13.41 -15.66
C VAL A 82 4.71 14.10 -16.98
N SER A 83 4.50 13.44 -18.09
CA SER A 83 4.82 13.94 -19.43
C SER A 83 3.59 14.20 -20.29
N GLY A 84 2.44 14.45 -19.65
CA GLY A 84 1.17 14.44 -20.34
C GLY A 84 0.75 13.01 -20.71
N GLY A 85 0.03 12.82 -21.82
CA GLY A 85 -0.47 11.50 -22.21
C GLY A 85 -1.90 11.27 -21.72
N LEU A 86 -2.34 10.04 -21.83
CA LEU A 86 -3.71 9.62 -21.55
C LEU A 86 -3.79 8.95 -20.19
N VAL A 87 -4.59 9.47 -19.27
CA VAL A 87 -5.00 8.74 -18.06
C VAL A 87 -6.11 7.78 -18.45
N LEU A 88 -5.87 6.47 -18.28
CA LEU A 88 -6.84 5.40 -18.47
C LEU A 88 -7.38 5.00 -17.08
N SER A 89 -8.58 5.49 -16.73
CA SER A 89 -9.21 5.22 -15.45
C SER A 89 -10.17 4.05 -15.53
N VAL A 90 -10.02 3.10 -14.58
CA VAL A 90 -10.86 1.90 -14.49
C VAL A 90 -12.07 2.07 -13.56
N GLU A 91 -12.17 3.20 -12.84
CA GLU A 91 -13.12 3.33 -11.72
C GLU A 91 -14.57 3.60 -12.13
N LYS A 92 -14.84 4.04 -13.38
CA LYS A 92 -16.20 4.45 -13.79
C LYS A 92 -17.06 3.27 -14.26
N HIS A 93 -16.49 2.31 -14.95
CA HIS A 93 -17.24 1.23 -15.64
C HIS A 93 -16.75 -0.17 -15.31
N LEU A 94 -15.55 -0.31 -14.78
CA LEU A 94 -14.92 -1.61 -14.49
C LEU A 94 -14.94 -1.86 -12.98
N ASP A 95 -16.11 -1.74 -12.36
CA ASP A 95 -16.33 -1.73 -10.91
C ASP A 95 -17.23 -2.87 -10.40
N LYS A 96 -17.40 -3.94 -11.20
CA LYS A 96 -18.33 -5.03 -10.90
C LYS A 96 -17.64 -6.19 -10.17
N ILE A 97 -18.31 -6.74 -9.18
CA ILE A 97 -18.02 -8.07 -8.64
C ILE A 97 -18.69 -9.07 -9.59
N LEU A 98 -17.87 -9.77 -10.38
CA LEU A 98 -18.38 -10.66 -11.45
C LEU A 98 -18.88 -11.99 -10.91
N GLU A 99 -18.23 -12.52 -9.86
CA GLU A 99 -18.53 -13.83 -9.29
C GLU A 99 -18.00 -13.91 -7.85
N ILE A 100 -18.77 -14.49 -6.93
CA ILE A 100 -18.28 -14.97 -5.64
C ILE A 100 -18.63 -16.46 -5.55
N ASP A 101 -17.64 -17.31 -5.73
CA ASP A 101 -17.77 -18.77 -5.66
C ASP A 101 -17.49 -19.23 -4.22
N THR A 102 -18.54 -19.41 -3.45
CA THR A 102 -18.46 -19.82 -2.04
C THR A 102 -17.99 -21.27 -1.86
N LYS A 103 -18.10 -22.11 -2.91
CA LYS A 103 -17.66 -23.51 -2.86
C LYS A 103 -16.15 -23.64 -3.02
N ASN A 104 -15.58 -22.82 -3.90
CA ASN A 104 -14.15 -22.82 -4.18
C ASN A 104 -13.40 -21.74 -3.40
N LEU A 105 -14.11 -20.88 -2.63
CA LEU A 105 -13.53 -19.74 -1.90
C LEU A 105 -12.76 -18.79 -2.83
N ILE A 106 -13.39 -18.40 -3.91
CA ILE A 106 -12.79 -17.57 -4.96
C ILE A 106 -13.77 -16.46 -5.33
N ALA A 107 -13.25 -15.30 -5.68
CA ALA A 107 -14.02 -14.24 -6.33
C ALA A 107 -13.36 -13.80 -7.63
N ARG A 108 -14.17 -13.33 -8.58
CA ARG A 108 -13.73 -12.63 -9.78
C ARG A 108 -14.29 -11.22 -9.76
N VAL A 109 -13.43 -10.25 -9.98
CA VAL A 109 -13.78 -8.83 -9.88
C VAL A 109 -13.15 -8.03 -11.00
N GLU A 110 -13.76 -6.92 -11.37
CA GLU A 110 -13.17 -5.89 -12.20
C GLU A 110 -12.21 -5.00 -11.40
N PRO A 111 -11.21 -4.36 -12.02
CA PRO A 111 -10.14 -3.66 -11.33
C PRO A 111 -10.59 -2.38 -10.60
N GLY A 112 -11.70 -1.78 -10.98
CA GLY A 112 -12.27 -0.57 -10.36
C GLY A 112 -13.08 -0.82 -9.09
N VAL A 113 -13.32 -2.08 -8.70
CA VAL A 113 -14.03 -2.41 -7.46
C VAL A 113 -13.28 -1.84 -6.26
N ILE A 114 -13.96 -1.09 -5.40
CA ILE A 114 -13.39 -0.55 -4.16
C ILE A 114 -13.15 -1.67 -3.15
N ASN A 115 -11.96 -1.68 -2.54
CA ASN A 115 -11.54 -2.73 -1.61
C ASN A 115 -12.56 -2.97 -0.50
N LYS A 116 -12.99 -1.92 0.18
CA LYS A 116 -13.97 -2.02 1.28
C LYS A 116 -15.35 -2.51 0.83
N HIS A 117 -15.78 -2.09 -0.36
CA HIS A 117 -17.03 -2.60 -0.94
C HIS A 117 -16.94 -4.10 -1.15
N PHE A 118 -15.85 -4.58 -1.74
CA PHE A 118 -15.62 -6.01 -1.94
C PHE A 118 -15.57 -6.79 -0.63
N GLN A 119 -14.84 -6.30 0.38
CA GLN A 119 -14.81 -6.92 1.72
C GLN A 119 -16.21 -7.05 2.30
N ASN A 120 -17.03 -5.99 2.25
CA ASN A 120 -18.38 -6.01 2.77
C ASN A 120 -19.27 -7.05 2.06
N GLU A 121 -19.14 -7.19 0.73
CA GLU A 121 -19.93 -8.17 -0.03
C GLU A 121 -19.55 -9.62 0.28
N VAL A 122 -18.26 -9.93 0.40
CA VAL A 122 -17.83 -11.30 0.77
C VAL A 122 -18.16 -11.62 2.23
N GLU A 123 -18.13 -10.65 3.13
CA GLU A 123 -18.47 -10.82 4.54
C GLU A 123 -19.95 -11.19 4.76
N LYS A 124 -20.87 -10.73 3.91
CA LYS A 124 -22.30 -11.16 3.94
C LYS A 124 -22.47 -12.66 3.70
N LEU A 125 -21.46 -13.29 3.08
CA LEU A 125 -21.42 -14.72 2.79
C LEU A 125 -20.55 -15.51 3.80
N ASN A 126 -20.19 -14.91 4.93
CA ASN A 126 -19.26 -15.45 5.93
C ASN A 126 -17.86 -15.76 5.35
N LEU A 127 -17.49 -15.06 4.30
CA LEU A 127 -16.15 -15.12 3.70
C LEU A 127 -15.32 -13.89 4.10
N PHE A 128 -14.03 -13.96 3.84
CA PHE A 128 -13.08 -12.95 4.27
C PHE A 128 -12.01 -12.69 3.19
N TYR A 129 -11.84 -11.43 2.85
CA TYR A 129 -10.73 -10.92 2.06
C TYR A 129 -9.83 -10.06 2.96
N PRO A 130 -8.68 -10.59 3.41
CA PRO A 130 -7.89 -9.96 4.46
C PRO A 130 -7.19 -8.64 4.11
N PRO A 131 -6.63 -8.40 2.90
CA PRO A 131 -5.86 -7.19 2.62
C PRO A 131 -6.65 -5.92 2.96
N ASP A 132 -6.06 -5.08 3.82
CA ASP A 132 -6.71 -3.92 4.43
C ASP A 132 -5.83 -2.66 4.39
N PRO A 133 -5.42 -2.19 3.19
CA PRO A 133 -4.64 -0.97 3.10
C PRO A 133 -5.37 0.20 3.79
N ALA A 134 -4.62 1.14 4.36
CA ALA A 134 -5.20 2.31 5.04
C ALA A 134 -6.19 3.09 4.16
N SER A 135 -6.06 2.96 2.84
CA SER A 135 -6.95 3.53 1.83
C SER A 135 -8.15 2.64 1.44
N GLU A 136 -8.45 1.55 2.16
CA GLU A 136 -9.44 0.53 1.78
C GLU A 136 -10.81 1.09 1.37
N ASN A 137 -11.21 2.22 1.95
CA ASN A 137 -12.49 2.89 1.63
C ASN A 137 -12.50 3.60 0.27
N GLN A 138 -11.35 3.76 -0.38
CA GLN A 138 -11.18 4.50 -1.63
C GLN A 138 -10.40 3.70 -2.67
N SER A 139 -9.38 2.92 -2.27
CA SER A 139 -8.52 2.19 -3.19
C SER A 139 -9.29 1.14 -3.97
N THR A 140 -8.96 1.03 -5.25
CA THR A 140 -9.50 -0.01 -6.14
C THR A 140 -8.68 -1.28 -6.04
N LEU A 141 -9.30 -2.45 -6.24
CA LEU A 141 -8.60 -3.73 -6.24
C LEU A 141 -7.50 -3.80 -7.33
N GLY A 142 -7.74 -3.19 -8.50
CA GLY A 142 -6.70 -3.09 -9.54
C GLY A 142 -5.50 -2.27 -9.11
N GLY A 143 -5.73 -1.15 -8.41
CA GLY A 143 -4.67 -0.35 -7.81
C GLY A 143 -3.92 -1.12 -6.73
N ASN A 144 -4.64 -1.82 -5.84
CA ASN A 144 -4.03 -2.65 -4.80
C ASN A 144 -3.14 -3.77 -5.38
N VAL A 145 -3.55 -4.39 -6.50
CA VAL A 145 -2.73 -5.38 -7.21
C VAL A 145 -1.52 -4.72 -7.86
N ALA A 146 -1.70 -3.59 -8.53
CA ALA A 146 -0.61 -2.88 -9.20
C ALA A 146 0.49 -2.42 -8.23
N GLU A 147 0.13 -2.03 -7.00
CA GLU A 147 1.05 -1.62 -5.93
C GLU A 147 1.45 -2.80 -5.01
N ASN A 148 0.76 -3.95 -5.08
CA ASN A 148 0.88 -5.03 -4.10
C ASN A 148 0.59 -4.54 -2.67
N ALA A 149 -0.49 -3.80 -2.49
CA ALA A 149 -0.82 -3.11 -1.24
C ALA A 149 -0.87 -4.04 -0.04
N GLY A 150 -0.29 -3.59 1.07
CA GLY A 150 -0.32 -4.23 2.39
C GLY A 150 -1.40 -3.65 3.30
N GLY A 151 -1.18 -3.76 4.61
CA GLY A 151 -2.05 -3.23 5.66
C GLY A 151 -1.79 -3.91 6.99
N MET A 152 -2.55 -3.54 8.02
CA MET A 152 -2.36 -4.00 9.41
C MET A 152 -2.44 -5.52 9.56
N ARG A 153 -3.24 -6.20 8.72
CA ARG A 153 -3.44 -7.66 8.79
C ARG A 153 -2.33 -8.47 8.12
N ALA A 154 -1.35 -7.81 7.51
CA ALA A 154 -0.26 -8.47 6.77
C ALA A 154 0.55 -9.43 7.64
N ALA A 155 0.71 -9.14 8.93
CA ALA A 155 1.46 -9.97 9.87
C ALA A 155 0.96 -11.42 9.96
N LYS A 156 -0.35 -11.65 9.85
CA LYS A 156 -0.98 -12.99 9.88
C LYS A 156 -1.40 -13.47 8.51
N TYR A 157 -2.00 -12.59 7.73
CA TYR A 157 -2.72 -12.97 6.52
C TYR A 157 -1.94 -12.70 5.23
N GLY A 158 -0.82 -11.99 5.30
CA GLY A 158 -0.10 -11.58 4.11
C GLY A 158 -0.75 -10.36 3.43
N ILE A 159 -0.29 -10.07 2.22
CA ILE A 159 -0.62 -8.87 1.46
C ILE A 159 -1.37 -9.23 0.16
N THR A 160 -1.64 -8.27 -0.69
CA THR A 160 -2.46 -8.46 -1.90
C THR A 160 -1.98 -9.62 -2.78
N LYS A 161 -0.67 -9.78 -3.02
CA LYS A 161 -0.12 -10.87 -3.86
C LYS A 161 -0.50 -12.28 -3.37
N ASP A 162 -0.70 -12.44 -2.05
CA ASP A 162 -0.99 -13.74 -1.44
C ASP A 162 -2.44 -14.20 -1.73
N TYR A 163 -3.26 -13.29 -2.26
CA TYR A 163 -4.66 -13.53 -2.60
C TYR A 163 -4.95 -13.53 -4.10
N VAL A 164 -4.05 -12.99 -4.92
CA VAL A 164 -4.23 -12.99 -6.37
C VAL A 164 -3.92 -14.38 -6.93
N MET A 165 -4.93 -15.03 -7.50
CA MET A 165 -4.81 -16.34 -8.15
C MET A 165 -4.60 -16.22 -9.65
N ALA A 166 -5.29 -15.27 -10.28
CA ALA A 166 -5.16 -15.01 -11.71
C ALA A 166 -5.52 -13.57 -12.05
N LEU A 167 -4.96 -13.10 -13.15
CA LEU A 167 -5.24 -11.80 -13.74
C LEU A 167 -5.59 -11.94 -15.22
N ARG A 168 -6.47 -11.08 -15.72
CA ARG A 168 -6.51 -10.73 -17.13
C ARG A 168 -5.82 -9.39 -17.30
N VAL A 169 -4.93 -9.31 -18.26
CA VAL A 169 -4.08 -8.14 -18.47
C VAL A 169 -4.04 -7.80 -19.95
N VAL A 170 -4.15 -6.52 -20.26
CA VAL A 170 -3.95 -6.00 -21.60
C VAL A 170 -2.54 -5.43 -21.69
N LEU A 171 -1.74 -5.96 -22.63
CA LEU A 171 -0.36 -5.52 -22.87
C LEU A 171 -0.30 -4.24 -23.72
N ALA A 172 0.88 -3.65 -23.82
CA ALA A 172 1.09 -2.39 -24.54
C ALA A 172 0.67 -2.45 -26.03
N ASP A 173 0.79 -3.59 -26.68
CA ASP A 173 0.38 -3.83 -28.08
C ASP A 173 -1.12 -4.08 -28.26
N GLY A 174 -1.90 -4.07 -27.17
CA GLY A 174 -3.30 -4.42 -27.13
C GLY A 174 -3.58 -5.91 -26.98
N GLY A 175 -2.54 -6.76 -26.91
CA GLY A 175 -2.67 -8.19 -26.65
C GLY A 175 -3.31 -8.48 -25.30
N ILE A 176 -4.26 -9.40 -25.24
CA ILE A 176 -4.94 -9.80 -24.00
C ILE A 176 -4.35 -11.12 -23.53
N ILE A 177 -3.84 -11.15 -22.32
CA ILE A 177 -3.31 -12.38 -21.72
C ILE A 177 -4.08 -12.75 -20.45
N ARG A 178 -4.02 -14.04 -20.14
CA ARG A 178 -4.43 -14.59 -18.87
C ARG A 178 -3.20 -15.08 -18.11
N ALA A 179 -2.95 -14.52 -16.96
CA ALA A 179 -1.85 -14.87 -16.05
C ALA A 179 -2.42 -15.60 -14.81
N GLY A 180 -2.02 -16.86 -14.59
CA GLY A 180 -2.54 -17.69 -13.50
C GLY A 180 -3.84 -18.42 -13.80
N LYS A 181 -4.36 -19.14 -12.80
CA LYS A 181 -5.54 -20.02 -12.88
C LYS A 181 -6.43 -19.88 -11.64
N LYS A 182 -7.63 -20.47 -11.69
CA LYS A 182 -8.51 -20.61 -10.49
C LYS A 182 -8.07 -21.76 -9.55
N THR A 183 -6.96 -22.41 -9.80
CA THR A 183 -6.47 -23.54 -9.01
C THR A 183 -5.40 -23.10 -8.03
N ILE A 184 -5.38 -23.69 -6.83
CA ILE A 184 -4.36 -23.40 -5.81
C ILE A 184 -2.95 -23.82 -6.28
N LYS A 185 -2.87 -24.91 -7.05
CA LYS A 185 -1.61 -25.38 -7.64
C LYS A 185 -1.62 -25.13 -9.14
N ASP A 186 -0.61 -24.42 -9.64
CA ASP A 186 -0.32 -24.25 -11.05
C ASP A 186 1.19 -24.07 -11.23
N VAL A 187 1.79 -24.95 -12.02
CA VAL A 187 3.21 -24.93 -12.38
C VAL A 187 3.43 -24.93 -13.91
N ALA A 188 2.36 -24.64 -14.67
CA ALA A 188 2.38 -24.62 -16.13
C ALA A 188 2.80 -23.24 -16.65
N GLY A 189 4.06 -23.06 -16.97
CA GLY A 189 4.65 -21.81 -17.47
C GLY A 189 5.26 -20.93 -16.39
N PHE A 190 5.63 -19.70 -16.77
CA PHE A 190 6.16 -18.72 -15.85
C PHE A 190 5.06 -18.12 -14.97
N ASN A 191 5.42 -17.66 -13.77
CA ASN A 191 4.50 -16.91 -12.89
C ASN A 191 4.31 -15.48 -13.40
N VAL A 192 3.56 -15.32 -14.49
CA VAL A 192 3.28 -14.02 -15.09
C VAL A 192 2.38 -13.17 -14.18
N ALA A 193 1.48 -13.78 -13.41
CA ALA A 193 0.66 -13.04 -12.43
C ALA A 193 1.56 -12.35 -11.40
N GLY A 194 2.56 -13.05 -10.87
CA GLY A 194 3.53 -12.48 -9.95
C GLY A 194 4.35 -11.33 -10.55
N LEU A 195 4.60 -11.37 -11.87
CA LEU A 195 5.29 -10.27 -12.57
C LEU A 195 4.41 -9.02 -12.73
N MET A 196 3.10 -9.20 -12.90
CA MET A 196 2.14 -8.10 -13.05
C MET A 196 1.79 -7.43 -11.71
N ILE A 197 1.84 -8.19 -10.61
CA ILE A 197 1.65 -7.63 -9.25
C ILE A 197 2.86 -6.75 -8.91
N ALA A 198 2.63 -5.62 -8.27
CA ALA A 198 3.65 -4.61 -7.95
C ALA A 198 4.35 -4.02 -9.19
N SER A 199 3.74 -4.10 -10.38
CA SER A 199 4.30 -3.49 -11.61
C SER A 199 3.91 -2.03 -11.81
N GLU A 200 3.12 -1.47 -10.91
CA GLU A 200 2.66 -0.06 -10.92
C GLU A 200 2.10 0.38 -12.30
N GLY A 201 1.45 -0.55 -13.02
CA GLY A 201 0.92 -0.30 -14.36
C GLY A 201 1.99 -0.14 -15.47
N CYS A 202 3.26 -0.45 -15.18
CA CYS A 202 4.34 -0.33 -16.16
C CYS A 202 4.38 -1.48 -17.18
N LEU A 203 3.79 -2.65 -16.86
CA LEU A 203 3.89 -3.85 -17.68
C LEU A 203 2.59 -4.22 -18.41
N GLY A 204 1.46 -3.66 -18.00
CA GLY A 204 0.14 -3.94 -18.56
C GLY A 204 -0.97 -3.26 -17.80
N VAL A 205 -2.18 -3.28 -18.35
CA VAL A 205 -3.41 -2.80 -17.71
C VAL A 205 -4.24 -3.99 -17.25
N ILE A 206 -4.49 -4.09 -15.95
CA ILE A 206 -5.30 -5.16 -15.35
C ILE A 206 -6.77 -4.90 -15.71
N SER A 207 -7.45 -5.92 -16.26
CA SER A 207 -8.86 -5.85 -16.68
C SER A 207 -9.79 -6.75 -15.85
N GLU A 208 -9.26 -7.84 -15.23
CA GLU A 208 -9.99 -8.72 -14.33
C GLU A 208 -9.03 -9.34 -13.31
N ILE A 209 -9.52 -9.57 -12.09
CA ILE A 209 -8.75 -10.14 -10.99
C ILE A 209 -9.51 -11.34 -10.43
N THR A 210 -8.83 -12.47 -10.26
CA THR A 210 -9.33 -13.63 -9.52
C THR A 210 -8.65 -13.68 -8.17
N LEU A 211 -9.44 -13.62 -7.11
CA LEU A 211 -8.98 -13.54 -5.72
C LEU A 211 -9.35 -14.79 -4.95
N LYS A 212 -8.42 -15.27 -4.11
CA LYS A 212 -8.67 -16.27 -3.07
C LYS A 212 -9.39 -15.61 -1.89
N LEU A 213 -10.34 -16.34 -1.31
CA LEU A 213 -11.05 -15.95 -0.09
C LEU A 213 -10.77 -16.95 1.03
N LEU A 214 -11.03 -16.52 2.26
CA LEU A 214 -10.97 -17.35 3.45
C LEU A 214 -12.35 -17.42 4.10
N ALA A 215 -12.57 -18.37 5.00
CA ALA A 215 -13.69 -18.32 5.93
C ALA A 215 -13.45 -17.18 6.93
N LYS A 216 -14.49 -16.40 7.26
CA LYS A 216 -14.38 -15.30 8.20
C LYS A 216 -14.20 -15.83 9.63
N PRO A 217 -13.13 -15.47 10.35
CA PRO A 217 -13.00 -15.79 11.75
C PRO A 217 -14.15 -15.16 12.56
N PRO A 218 -14.89 -15.94 13.37
CA PRO A 218 -16.05 -15.41 14.08
C PRO A 218 -15.71 -14.55 15.29
N LEU A 219 -14.49 -14.67 15.83
CA LEU A 219 -14.04 -13.98 17.02
C LEU A 219 -12.77 -13.18 16.77
N LYS A 220 -12.69 -12.01 17.37
CA LYS A 220 -11.48 -11.19 17.44
C LYS A 220 -11.45 -10.43 18.77
N GLN A 221 -10.27 -10.11 19.24
CA GLN A 221 -10.08 -9.28 20.42
C GLN A 221 -8.74 -8.54 20.34
N SER A 222 -8.71 -7.30 20.86
CA SER A 222 -7.51 -6.48 20.87
C SER A 222 -7.01 -6.20 22.28
N ALA A 223 -5.71 -5.94 22.37
CA ALA A 223 -5.05 -5.50 23.59
C ALA A 223 -4.04 -4.38 23.27
N MET A 224 -3.68 -3.62 24.30
CA MET A 224 -2.66 -2.59 24.24
C MET A 224 -1.64 -2.79 25.36
N GLY A 225 -0.35 -2.75 25.00
CA GLY A 225 0.79 -2.73 25.92
C GLY A 225 1.46 -1.35 25.93
N ILE A 226 1.89 -0.91 27.13
CA ILE A 226 2.60 0.35 27.35
C ILE A 226 4.04 0.04 27.74
N PHE A 227 5.01 0.73 27.12
CA PHE A 227 6.44 0.52 27.33
C PHE A 227 7.14 1.86 27.62
N ASN A 228 8.08 1.86 28.57
CA ASN A 228 8.88 3.04 28.85
C ASN A 228 9.97 3.29 27.81
N HIS A 229 10.44 2.22 27.14
CA HIS A 229 11.47 2.29 26.11
C HIS A 229 10.97 1.62 24.83
N ILE A 230 11.27 2.22 23.67
CA ILE A 230 10.85 1.71 22.37
C ILE A 230 11.55 0.38 22.03
N GLU A 231 12.78 0.20 22.47
CA GLU A 231 13.55 -1.03 22.30
C GLU A 231 12.88 -2.21 22.98
N ASP A 232 12.33 -2.02 24.18
CA ASP A 232 11.60 -3.05 24.93
C ASP A 232 10.33 -3.46 24.17
N ALA A 233 9.60 -2.48 23.63
CA ALA A 233 8.44 -2.74 22.78
C ALA A 233 8.81 -3.58 21.54
N MET A 234 9.88 -3.23 20.84
CA MET A 234 10.31 -3.96 19.63
C MET A 234 10.80 -5.38 19.97
N ASN A 235 11.49 -5.55 21.11
CA ASN A 235 11.86 -6.88 21.60
C ASN A 235 10.62 -7.73 21.96
N ALA A 236 9.59 -7.13 22.55
CA ALA A 236 8.33 -7.80 22.85
C ALA A 236 7.62 -8.28 21.56
N VAL A 237 7.64 -7.48 20.48
CA VAL A 237 7.14 -7.87 19.15
C VAL A 237 7.84 -9.14 18.66
N TYR A 238 9.17 -9.10 18.58
CA TYR A 238 9.98 -10.24 18.10
C TYR A 238 9.72 -11.51 18.90
N LYS A 239 9.70 -11.41 20.24
CA LYS A 239 9.44 -12.55 21.12
C LYS A 239 8.04 -13.11 20.94
N THR A 240 7.04 -12.26 20.80
CA THR A 240 5.66 -12.68 20.55
C THR A 240 5.54 -13.41 19.22
N MET A 241 6.06 -12.83 18.14
CA MET A 241 5.98 -13.44 16.80
C MET A 241 6.71 -14.77 16.69
N SER A 242 7.69 -15.05 17.57
CA SER A 242 8.41 -16.34 17.62
C SER A 242 7.84 -17.35 18.60
N SER A 243 6.77 -17.01 19.35
CA SER A 243 6.19 -17.88 20.40
C SER A 243 5.14 -18.88 19.91
N GLY A 244 4.79 -18.87 18.63
CA GLY A 244 3.70 -19.65 18.07
C GLY A 244 2.35 -18.91 18.02
N VAL A 245 2.26 -17.71 18.61
CA VAL A 245 1.12 -16.79 18.43
C VAL A 245 1.38 -15.91 17.21
N THR A 246 0.42 -15.88 16.28
CA THR A 246 0.47 -14.96 15.13
C THR A 246 -0.69 -13.99 15.24
N PRO A 247 -0.47 -12.79 15.81
CA PRO A 247 -1.48 -11.75 15.87
C PRO A 247 -1.94 -11.35 14.47
N VAL A 248 -3.21 -10.98 14.34
CA VAL A 248 -3.79 -10.42 13.10
C VAL A 248 -3.08 -9.12 12.74
N ALA A 249 -2.87 -8.29 13.75
CA ALA A 249 -2.16 -7.03 13.64
C ALA A 249 -1.33 -6.80 14.92
N MET A 250 -0.17 -6.17 14.74
CA MET A 250 0.65 -5.68 15.84
C MET A 250 1.25 -4.34 15.41
N GLU A 251 0.66 -3.28 15.96
CA GLU A 251 0.91 -1.89 15.59
C GLU A 251 1.64 -1.16 16.70
N PHE A 252 2.50 -0.21 16.35
CA PHE A 252 3.13 0.64 17.35
C PHE A 252 2.93 2.13 17.08
N LEU A 253 3.03 2.92 18.15
CA LEU A 253 3.24 4.36 18.12
C LEU A 253 4.44 4.67 19.01
N ASP A 254 5.38 5.48 18.51
CA ASP A 254 6.46 6.03 19.31
C ASP A 254 5.98 7.19 20.21
N ASN A 255 6.84 7.70 21.07
CA ASN A 255 6.52 8.80 21.98
C ASN A 255 6.03 10.06 21.25
N LEU A 256 6.64 10.42 20.10
CA LEU A 256 6.21 11.58 19.33
C LEU A 256 4.80 11.38 18.78
N SER A 257 4.50 10.20 18.26
CA SER A 257 3.18 9.87 17.73
C SER A 257 2.13 9.86 18.85
N ILE A 258 2.43 9.29 20.02
CA ILE A 258 1.55 9.31 21.20
C ILE A 258 1.22 10.75 21.60
N LYS A 259 2.24 11.61 21.75
CA LYS A 259 2.07 13.03 22.12
C LYS A 259 1.23 13.79 21.08
N ALA A 260 1.47 13.57 19.79
CA ALA A 260 0.71 14.21 18.74
C ALA A 260 -0.79 13.84 18.75
N VAL A 261 -1.09 12.56 18.96
CA VAL A 261 -2.49 12.09 19.09
C VAL A 261 -3.16 12.68 20.33
N GLU A 262 -2.44 12.68 21.46
CA GLU A 262 -2.97 13.18 22.72
C GLU A 262 -3.17 14.70 22.72
N GLU A 263 -2.27 15.46 22.08
CA GLU A 263 -2.42 16.91 21.91
C GLU A 263 -3.66 17.24 21.10
N ARG A 264 -3.95 16.45 20.05
CA ARG A 264 -5.07 16.73 19.13
C ARG A 264 -6.41 16.25 19.65
N PHE A 265 -6.47 15.11 20.36
CA PHE A 265 -7.72 14.41 20.65
C PHE A 265 -7.98 14.16 22.15
N SER A 266 -7.01 14.36 23.03
CA SER A 266 -7.14 14.20 24.50
C SER A 266 -7.78 12.86 24.90
N LYS A 267 -7.21 11.75 24.42
CA LYS A 267 -7.73 10.39 24.66
C LYS A 267 -7.22 9.70 25.92
N GLY A 268 -6.39 10.39 26.73
CA GLY A 268 -5.80 9.83 27.94
C GLY A 268 -4.63 8.87 27.67
N LEU A 269 -3.94 9.05 26.53
CA LEU A 269 -2.76 8.24 26.20
C LEU A 269 -1.58 8.60 27.14
N PRO A 270 -0.70 7.63 27.47
CA PRO A 270 0.44 7.84 28.35
C PRO A 270 1.55 8.65 27.66
N LYS A 271 1.56 9.97 27.84
CA LYS A 271 2.51 10.90 27.17
C LYS A 271 3.98 10.62 27.49
N ASP A 272 4.24 9.99 28.64
CA ASP A 272 5.59 9.66 29.09
C ASP A 272 6.08 8.28 28.62
N ALA A 273 5.20 7.49 28.01
CA ALA A 273 5.58 6.21 27.43
C ALA A 273 6.55 6.39 26.24
N GLY A 274 7.56 5.52 26.16
CA GLY A 274 8.44 5.45 24.99
C GLY A 274 7.74 4.88 23.76
N ALA A 275 6.83 3.91 23.98
CA ALA A 275 5.99 3.35 22.92
C ALA A 275 4.70 2.73 23.51
N ILE A 276 3.68 2.62 22.65
CA ILE A 276 2.55 1.71 22.86
C ILE A 276 2.51 0.68 21.71
N LEU A 277 2.15 -0.56 22.07
CA LEU A 277 1.82 -1.62 21.11
C LEU A 277 0.33 -1.92 21.17
N ILE A 278 -0.32 -1.95 20.02
CA ILE A 278 -1.72 -2.36 19.88
C ILE A 278 -1.72 -3.66 19.09
N THR A 279 -2.32 -4.70 19.63
CA THR A 279 -2.37 -6.01 19.00
C THR A 279 -3.80 -6.50 18.88
N GLN A 280 -4.08 -7.28 17.84
CA GLN A 280 -5.36 -7.96 17.64
C GLN A 280 -5.11 -9.43 17.37
N VAL A 281 -5.89 -10.28 17.97
CA VAL A 281 -5.96 -11.71 17.68
C VAL A 281 -7.33 -12.08 17.17
N ASP A 282 -7.43 -13.18 16.42
CA ASP A 282 -8.70 -13.77 16.00
C ASP A 282 -8.67 -15.29 16.11
N GLY A 283 -9.83 -15.89 16.02
CA GLY A 283 -9.95 -17.34 16.17
C GLY A 283 -11.40 -17.82 16.09
N VAL A 284 -11.57 -19.13 16.29
CA VAL A 284 -12.88 -19.80 16.18
C VAL A 284 -13.52 -20.10 17.52
N VAL A 285 -12.73 -20.16 18.61
CA VAL A 285 -13.22 -20.40 19.97
C VAL A 285 -12.62 -19.41 20.97
N LYS A 286 -13.34 -19.12 22.05
CA LYS A 286 -12.95 -18.12 23.06
C LYS A 286 -11.66 -18.51 23.79
N GLU A 287 -11.46 -19.79 24.03
CA GLU A 287 -10.28 -20.33 24.71
C GLU A 287 -9.00 -20.06 23.90
N GLN A 288 -9.08 -20.14 22.57
CA GLN A 288 -7.98 -19.79 21.69
C GLN A 288 -7.62 -18.31 21.78
N ILE A 289 -8.62 -17.43 21.77
CA ILE A 289 -8.43 -15.98 21.93
C ILE A 289 -7.78 -15.69 23.28
N ALA A 290 -8.30 -16.24 24.37
CA ALA A 290 -7.77 -16.05 25.72
C ALA A 290 -6.31 -16.53 25.82
N TRP A 291 -6.02 -17.72 25.29
CA TRP A 291 -4.65 -18.26 25.26
C TRP A 291 -3.69 -17.34 24.50
N GLN A 292 -4.05 -16.90 23.29
CA GLN A 292 -3.23 -15.99 22.50
C GLN A 292 -2.92 -14.68 23.25
N LEU A 293 -3.94 -14.06 23.86
CA LEU A 293 -3.76 -12.81 24.61
C LEU A 293 -2.91 -13.01 25.87
N ASN A 294 -3.06 -14.12 26.57
CA ASN A 294 -2.23 -14.46 27.74
C ASN A 294 -0.75 -14.65 27.35
N GLU A 295 -0.47 -15.32 26.24
CA GLU A 295 0.92 -15.46 25.76
C GLU A 295 1.49 -14.11 25.31
N ILE A 296 0.71 -13.27 24.65
CA ILE A 296 1.14 -11.91 24.30
C ILE A 296 1.45 -11.10 25.57
N GLU A 297 0.55 -11.11 26.56
CA GLU A 297 0.76 -10.40 27.83
C GLU A 297 2.04 -10.86 28.53
N LYS A 298 2.26 -12.17 28.58
CA LYS A 298 3.45 -12.78 29.18
C LYS A 298 4.75 -12.28 28.49
N HIS A 299 4.77 -12.27 27.15
CA HIS A 299 5.93 -11.78 26.39
C HIS A 299 6.11 -10.27 26.54
N PHE A 300 5.03 -9.52 26.56
CA PHE A 300 5.09 -8.07 26.79
C PHE A 300 5.66 -7.77 28.18
N LYS A 301 5.13 -8.39 29.24
CA LYS A 301 5.63 -8.20 30.62
C LYS A 301 7.09 -8.64 30.78
N ALA A 302 7.49 -9.74 30.16
CA ALA A 302 8.87 -10.22 30.17
C ALA A 302 9.85 -9.27 29.46
N ASN A 303 9.35 -8.33 28.64
CA ASN A 303 10.13 -7.33 27.91
C ASN A 303 9.77 -5.90 28.34
N GLY A 304 9.46 -5.66 29.61
CA GLY A 304 9.35 -4.31 30.17
C GLY A 304 8.01 -3.59 29.96
N CYS A 305 6.94 -4.30 29.59
CA CYS A 305 5.59 -3.74 29.53
C CYS A 305 5.13 -3.32 30.94
N VAL A 306 4.83 -2.03 31.13
CA VAL A 306 4.40 -1.46 32.41
C VAL A 306 2.87 -1.38 32.57
N GLY A 307 2.12 -1.56 31.48
CA GLY A 307 0.66 -1.59 31.49
C GLY A 307 0.14 -2.42 30.34
N PHE A 308 -0.80 -3.33 30.61
CA PHE A 308 -1.46 -4.17 29.61
C PHE A 308 -2.97 -4.08 29.76
N LYS A 309 -3.69 -3.73 28.71
CA LYS A 309 -5.15 -3.59 28.71
C LYS A 309 -5.75 -4.39 27.56
N ILE A 310 -6.70 -5.27 27.89
CA ILE A 310 -7.51 -6.03 26.92
C ILE A 310 -8.86 -5.31 26.75
N ALA A 311 -9.29 -5.07 25.53
CA ALA A 311 -10.62 -4.52 25.24
C ALA A 311 -11.71 -5.52 25.65
N GLN A 312 -12.69 -5.06 26.45
CA GLN A 312 -13.76 -5.90 26.99
C GLN A 312 -15.06 -5.78 26.17
N ASN A 313 -15.16 -4.78 25.31
CA ASN A 313 -16.33 -4.52 24.49
C ASN A 313 -15.93 -3.74 23.22
N GLU A 314 -16.89 -3.56 22.30
CA GLU A 314 -16.66 -2.92 21.02
C GLU A 314 -16.20 -1.46 21.14
N GLN A 315 -16.70 -0.71 22.13
CA GLN A 315 -16.28 0.67 22.35
C GLN A 315 -14.81 0.74 22.77
N GLU A 316 -14.36 -0.11 23.67
CA GLU A 316 -12.95 -0.17 24.08
C GLU A 316 -12.05 -0.63 22.91
N GLU A 317 -12.52 -1.56 22.08
CA GLU A 317 -11.86 -1.98 20.86
C GLU A 317 -11.63 -0.76 19.94
N GLN A 318 -12.69 0.02 19.69
CA GLN A 318 -12.61 1.22 18.86
C GLN A 318 -11.67 2.28 19.44
N ASP A 319 -11.66 2.47 20.75
CA ASP A 319 -10.81 3.44 21.46
C ASP A 319 -9.32 3.04 21.38
N LEU A 320 -8.98 1.76 21.54
CA LEU A 320 -7.61 1.26 21.37
C LEU A 320 -7.08 1.58 19.95
N TRP A 321 -7.88 1.27 18.92
CA TRP A 321 -7.50 1.51 17.54
C TRP A 321 -7.58 2.98 17.11
N PHE A 322 -8.28 3.82 17.87
CA PHE A 322 -8.44 5.24 17.54
C PHE A 322 -7.09 5.94 17.39
N SER A 323 -6.17 5.71 18.33
CA SER A 323 -4.85 6.34 18.34
C SER A 323 -4.05 5.99 17.08
N ARG A 324 -4.05 4.71 16.70
CA ARG A 324 -3.32 4.24 15.50
C ARG A 324 -3.92 4.79 14.20
N ARG A 325 -5.25 4.75 14.06
CA ARG A 325 -5.94 5.29 12.87
C ARG A 325 -5.71 6.79 12.68
N ASN A 326 -5.54 7.54 13.75
CA ASN A 326 -5.36 8.99 13.70
C ASN A 326 -3.91 9.45 13.81
N ALA A 327 -2.94 8.57 13.93
CA ALA A 327 -1.52 8.92 14.07
C ALA A 327 -1.02 9.80 12.91
N SER A 328 -1.24 9.36 11.66
CA SER A 328 -0.74 10.05 10.47
C SER A 328 -1.24 11.49 10.32
N GLN A 329 -2.48 11.78 10.72
CA GLN A 329 -2.99 13.15 10.67
C GLN A 329 -2.56 13.98 11.89
N SER A 330 -2.35 13.34 13.05
CA SER A 330 -1.99 14.03 14.29
C SER A 330 -0.59 14.62 14.26
N ILE A 331 0.37 13.94 13.64
CA ILE A 331 1.76 14.38 13.57
C ILE A 331 1.96 15.71 12.80
N SER A 332 0.91 16.21 12.10
CA SER A 332 0.92 17.53 11.47
C SER A 332 1.16 18.69 12.46
N VAL A 333 1.02 18.48 13.76
CA VAL A 333 1.40 19.45 14.80
C VAL A 333 2.91 19.76 14.80
N TYR A 334 3.72 18.89 14.22
CA TYR A 334 5.18 19.02 14.19
C TYR A 334 5.75 19.69 12.94
N GLY A 335 4.93 19.98 11.92
CA GLY A 335 5.43 20.62 10.71
C GLY A 335 4.37 20.84 9.65
N LYS A 336 4.67 21.76 8.71
CA LYS A 336 3.78 22.14 7.61
C LYS A 336 3.80 21.16 6.44
N LYS A 337 4.89 20.41 6.28
CA LYS A 337 5.05 19.38 5.24
C LYS A 337 5.63 18.12 5.87
N LYS A 338 5.10 17.00 5.46
CA LYS A 338 5.54 15.65 5.83
C LYS A 338 6.21 14.99 4.63
N LEU A 339 7.43 14.47 4.82
CA LEU A 339 7.97 13.43 3.95
C LEU A 339 7.69 12.11 4.65
N ASN A 340 6.90 11.25 4.01
CA ASN A 340 6.40 10.02 4.61
C ASN A 340 7.01 8.83 3.86
N GLU A 341 7.81 8.05 4.58
CA GLU A 341 8.46 6.86 4.06
C GLU A 341 7.96 5.62 4.81
N ASP A 342 7.85 4.51 4.10
CA ASP A 342 7.40 3.22 4.61
C ASP A 342 8.49 2.16 4.40
N VAL A 343 9.55 2.26 5.16
CA VAL A 343 10.64 1.26 5.10
C VAL A 343 10.26 -0.01 5.84
N THR A 344 10.74 -1.15 5.36
CA THR A 344 10.53 -2.43 6.02
C THR A 344 11.88 -3.09 6.25
N VAL A 345 12.08 -3.66 7.44
CA VAL A 345 13.27 -4.43 7.82
C VAL A 345 12.85 -5.79 8.40
N PRO A 346 13.75 -6.78 8.43
CA PRO A 346 13.51 -7.98 9.22
C PRO A 346 13.12 -7.59 10.65
N ARG A 347 12.10 -8.23 11.23
CA ARG A 347 11.51 -7.85 12.53
C ARG A 347 12.54 -7.68 13.66
N ALA A 348 13.56 -8.54 13.66
CA ALA A 348 14.64 -8.45 14.65
C ALA A 348 15.51 -7.18 14.51
N SER A 349 15.48 -6.53 13.36
CA SER A 349 16.22 -5.29 13.06
C SER A 349 15.44 -4.02 13.39
N LEU A 350 14.16 -4.12 13.80
CA LEU A 350 13.33 -2.96 14.17
C LEU A 350 13.98 -2.05 15.24
N PRO A 351 14.56 -2.58 16.34
CA PRO A 351 15.24 -1.73 17.33
C PRO A 351 16.38 -0.92 16.69
N SER A 352 17.20 -1.55 15.87
CA SER A 352 18.33 -0.92 15.18
C SER A 352 17.88 0.16 14.20
N LEU A 353 16.85 -0.10 13.41
CA LEU A 353 16.26 0.90 12.50
C LEU A 353 15.80 2.15 13.26
N LEU A 354 15.04 1.96 14.35
CA LEU A 354 14.51 3.09 15.13
C LEU A 354 15.61 3.88 15.85
N GLN A 355 16.71 3.22 16.27
CA GLN A 355 17.91 3.90 16.79
C GLN A 355 18.59 4.76 15.70
N GLU A 356 18.74 4.25 14.47
CA GLU A 356 19.29 5.04 13.36
C GLU A 356 18.37 6.22 13.01
N VAL A 357 17.05 6.04 12.96
CA VAL A 357 16.10 7.13 12.78
C VAL A 357 16.25 8.21 13.87
N ALA A 358 16.44 7.82 15.13
CA ALA A 358 16.67 8.76 16.23
C ALA A 358 17.97 9.56 16.06
N LYS A 359 19.07 8.92 15.60
CA LYS A 359 20.34 9.60 15.29
C LYS A 359 20.18 10.59 14.13
N ILE A 360 19.47 10.19 13.07
CA ILE A 360 19.16 11.02 11.90
C ILE A 360 18.31 12.22 12.34
N SER A 361 17.30 12.00 13.18
CA SER A 361 16.46 13.06 13.78
C SER A 361 17.32 14.11 14.51
N GLN A 362 18.26 13.68 15.34
CA GLN A 362 19.19 14.58 16.03
C GLN A 362 20.13 15.31 15.06
N LYS A 363 20.72 14.59 14.10
CA LYS A 363 21.67 15.13 13.12
C LYS A 363 21.06 16.27 12.28
N TYR A 364 19.84 16.11 11.84
CA TYR A 364 19.17 17.09 10.97
C TYR A 364 18.30 18.08 11.73
N GLY A 365 17.99 17.82 13.01
CA GLY A 365 17.14 18.66 13.84
C GLY A 365 15.65 18.56 13.49
N PHE A 366 15.23 17.48 12.83
CA PHE A 366 13.83 17.24 12.49
C PHE A 366 13.14 16.38 13.54
N LYS A 367 11.86 16.64 13.81
CA LYS A 367 10.99 15.67 14.47
C LYS A 367 10.62 14.58 13.47
N ILE A 368 10.88 13.32 13.82
CA ILE A 368 10.63 12.16 12.97
C ILE A 368 9.76 11.16 13.73
N PRO A 369 8.45 11.43 13.90
CA PRO A 369 7.53 10.47 14.52
C PRO A 369 7.41 9.19 13.69
N CYS A 370 7.45 8.04 14.40
CA CYS A 370 7.38 6.71 13.82
C CYS A 370 6.18 5.95 14.35
N PHE A 371 5.47 5.28 13.46
CA PHE A 371 4.41 4.32 13.78
C PHE A 371 4.34 3.29 12.65
N GLY A 372 3.70 2.16 12.87
CA GLY A 372 3.59 1.19 11.77
C GLY A 372 3.26 -0.23 12.21
N HIS A 373 3.46 -1.15 11.27
CA HIS A 373 3.09 -2.56 11.33
C HIS A 373 4.27 -3.39 11.82
N THR A 374 4.48 -3.44 13.15
CA THR A 374 5.65 -4.16 13.71
C THR A 374 5.57 -5.67 13.51
N GLY A 375 4.37 -6.20 13.31
CA GLY A 375 4.16 -7.64 13.06
C GLY A 375 4.81 -8.14 11.76
N ASP A 376 5.06 -7.28 10.78
CA ASP A 376 5.73 -7.59 9.51
C ASP A 376 7.02 -6.79 9.28
N GLY A 377 7.37 -5.88 10.19
CA GLY A 377 8.61 -5.10 10.13
C GLY A 377 8.50 -3.78 9.38
N ASN A 378 7.30 -3.35 9.01
CA ASN A 378 7.06 -2.10 8.27
C ASN A 378 6.92 -0.90 9.23
N VAL A 379 7.66 0.16 8.95
CA VAL A 379 7.68 1.40 9.74
C VAL A 379 7.41 2.60 8.85
N HIS A 380 6.38 3.36 9.18
CA HIS A 380 6.15 4.68 8.60
C HIS A 380 7.02 5.70 9.33
N VAL A 381 8.05 6.15 8.66
CA VAL A 381 9.01 7.17 9.15
C VAL A 381 8.60 8.51 8.56
N ASN A 382 8.26 9.47 9.42
CA ASN A 382 7.67 10.73 8.97
C ASN A 382 8.60 11.91 9.32
N ILE A 383 9.32 12.43 8.33
CA ILE A 383 10.17 13.61 8.51
C ILE A 383 9.30 14.86 8.44
N MET A 384 9.21 15.60 9.56
CA MET A 384 8.34 16.77 9.67
C MET A 384 9.15 18.05 9.36
N LEU A 385 8.77 18.77 8.30
CA LEU A 385 9.40 20.01 7.88
C LEU A 385 8.58 21.20 8.39
N GLU A 386 9.18 22.04 9.25
CA GLU A 386 8.54 23.26 9.77
C GLU A 386 8.44 24.35 8.71
N ASP A 387 9.52 24.57 7.96
CA ASP A 387 9.58 25.46 6.80
C ASP A 387 9.97 24.66 5.54
N PRO A 388 9.00 24.24 4.72
CA PRO A 388 9.29 23.46 3.52
C PRO A 388 10.24 24.12 2.54
N LYS A 389 10.28 25.46 2.46
CA LYS A 389 11.17 26.17 1.55
C LYS A 389 12.64 26.08 1.99
N ARG A 390 12.88 26.13 3.29
CA ARG A 390 14.22 26.05 3.88
C ARG A 390 14.69 24.59 4.03
N ASP A 391 13.76 23.70 4.43
CA ASP A 391 14.09 22.41 5.00
C ASP A 391 14.02 21.25 3.99
N LEU A 392 13.46 21.46 2.78
CA LEU A 392 13.16 20.39 1.83
C LEU A 392 14.40 19.58 1.40
N GLU A 393 15.50 20.26 1.07
CA GLU A 393 16.74 19.61 0.63
C GLU A 393 17.34 18.76 1.75
N LYS A 394 17.43 19.31 2.97
CA LYS A 394 17.87 18.57 4.15
C LYS A 394 16.94 17.42 4.49
N GLY A 395 15.63 17.60 4.28
CA GLY A 395 14.65 16.56 4.43
C GLY A 395 14.89 15.39 3.48
N TYR A 396 15.22 15.64 2.22
CA TYR A 396 15.59 14.59 1.26
C TYR A 396 16.92 13.90 1.60
N GLN A 397 17.89 14.61 2.15
CA GLN A 397 19.14 14.01 2.65
C GLN A 397 18.86 13.07 3.83
N ALA A 398 18.04 13.51 4.79
CA ALA A 398 17.63 12.67 5.93
C ALA A 398 16.85 11.42 5.46
N MET A 399 15.98 11.57 4.46
CA MET A 399 15.24 10.46 3.85
C MET A 399 16.17 9.44 3.20
N GLU A 400 17.18 9.90 2.45
CA GLU A 400 18.18 9.02 1.84
C GLU A 400 18.97 8.23 2.88
N GLU A 401 19.38 8.86 4.00
CA GLU A 401 20.04 8.15 5.10
C GLU A 401 19.12 7.11 5.77
N ILE A 402 17.82 7.39 5.88
CA ILE A 402 16.84 6.41 6.37
C ILE A 402 16.77 5.20 5.43
N PHE A 403 16.74 5.41 4.12
CA PHE A 403 16.77 4.31 3.15
C PHE A 403 18.07 3.51 3.23
N GLN A 404 19.23 4.19 3.33
CA GLN A 404 20.52 3.52 3.50
C GLN A 404 20.54 2.68 4.79
N ALA A 405 20.02 3.20 5.90
CA ALA A 405 19.90 2.47 7.15
C ALA A 405 19.01 1.21 6.99
N ALA A 406 17.84 1.35 6.36
CA ALA A 406 16.95 0.21 6.12
C ALA A 406 17.61 -0.86 5.25
N ILE A 407 18.27 -0.47 4.14
CA ILE A 407 18.97 -1.40 3.24
C ILE A 407 20.15 -2.09 3.94
N SER A 408 20.93 -1.34 4.76
CA SER A 408 22.04 -1.93 5.53
C SER A 408 21.58 -2.98 6.56
N LEU A 409 20.31 -2.94 6.95
CA LEU A 409 19.64 -3.89 7.82
C LEU A 409 18.88 -4.99 7.04
N GLU A 410 19.24 -5.23 5.78
CA GLU A 410 18.60 -6.20 4.86
C GLU A 410 17.11 -5.90 4.61
N GLY A 411 16.73 -4.63 4.69
CA GLY A 411 15.38 -4.14 4.47
C GLY A 411 15.12 -3.68 3.04
N THR A 412 14.01 -2.94 2.84
CA THR A 412 13.56 -2.42 1.55
C THR A 412 13.16 -0.95 1.62
N LEU A 413 13.16 -0.27 0.45
CA LEU A 413 12.77 1.13 0.29
C LEU A 413 11.28 1.36 0.53
N SER A 414 10.44 0.34 0.32
CA SER A 414 8.99 0.44 0.47
C SER A 414 8.40 -0.89 0.87
N GLY A 415 7.59 -0.88 1.93
CA GLY A 415 6.83 -2.04 2.41
C GLY A 415 5.50 -2.20 1.66
N GLU A 416 4.77 -1.11 1.48
CA GLU A 416 3.41 -1.14 0.93
C GLU A 416 3.06 0.03 -0.01
N HIS A 417 3.78 1.17 0.05
CA HIS A 417 3.41 2.36 -0.74
C HIS A 417 3.80 2.28 -2.21
N GLY A 418 4.72 1.40 -2.59
CA GLY A 418 5.32 1.34 -3.92
C GLY A 418 6.52 2.30 -4.08
N ILE A 419 7.03 2.38 -5.29
CA ILE A 419 8.19 3.20 -5.68
C ILE A 419 7.73 4.46 -6.43
N GLY A 420 6.88 4.30 -7.42
CA GLY A 420 6.34 5.38 -8.24
C GLY A 420 7.38 6.33 -8.79
N LEU A 421 7.11 7.62 -8.64
CA LEU A 421 8.03 8.73 -8.96
C LEU A 421 8.91 9.10 -7.77
N SER A 422 8.32 9.14 -6.57
CA SER A 422 8.97 9.72 -5.38
C SER A 422 10.20 8.96 -4.94
N LYS A 423 10.21 7.62 -5.07
CA LYS A 423 11.31 6.75 -4.67
C LYS A 423 12.17 6.25 -5.85
N ALA A 424 11.80 6.55 -7.11
CA ALA A 424 12.50 6.07 -8.32
C ALA A 424 14.01 6.35 -8.29
N LYS A 425 14.43 7.53 -7.84
CA LYS A 425 15.84 7.91 -7.77
C LYS A 425 16.65 7.12 -6.73
N PHE A 426 15.98 6.47 -5.78
CA PHE A 426 16.62 5.68 -4.73
C PHE A 426 16.73 4.18 -5.05
N MET A 427 16.14 3.72 -6.16
CA MET A 427 16.25 2.33 -6.60
C MET A 427 17.71 1.82 -6.65
N PRO A 428 18.72 2.60 -7.09
CA PRO A 428 20.12 2.16 -7.07
C PRO A 428 20.71 1.94 -5.67
N LEU A 429 20.05 2.36 -4.59
CA LEU A 429 20.47 2.01 -3.22
C LEU A 429 20.13 0.55 -2.88
N ALA A 430 19.00 0.04 -3.42
CA ALA A 430 18.49 -1.29 -3.13
C ALA A 430 18.88 -2.33 -4.19
N PHE A 431 19.14 -1.91 -5.43
CA PHE A 431 19.36 -2.79 -6.57
C PHE A 431 20.66 -2.44 -7.30
N ASN A 432 21.47 -3.45 -7.58
CA ASN A 432 22.67 -3.27 -8.37
C ASN A 432 22.37 -3.05 -9.87
N GLN A 433 23.43 -2.75 -10.65
CA GLN A 433 23.27 -2.44 -12.07
C GLN A 433 22.62 -3.60 -12.86
N SER A 434 23.00 -4.85 -12.59
CA SER A 434 22.46 -6.02 -13.32
C SER A 434 20.97 -6.23 -13.02
N GLU A 435 20.54 -5.97 -11.79
CA GLU A 435 19.14 -6.04 -11.38
C GLU A 435 18.33 -4.93 -12.06
N MET A 436 18.84 -3.70 -12.08
CA MET A 436 18.20 -2.59 -12.78
C MET A 436 18.11 -2.81 -14.30
N GLU A 437 19.13 -3.42 -14.90
CA GLU A 437 19.11 -3.82 -16.31
C GLU A 437 18.08 -4.90 -16.58
N LEU A 438 17.93 -5.88 -15.69
CA LEU A 438 16.89 -6.92 -15.79
C LEU A 438 15.49 -6.29 -15.78
N PHE A 439 15.21 -5.35 -14.86
CA PHE A 439 13.91 -4.66 -14.81
C PHE A 439 13.64 -3.90 -16.12
N ARG A 440 14.61 -3.18 -16.66
CA ARG A 440 14.48 -2.48 -17.96
C ARG A 440 14.26 -3.45 -19.12
N ASN A 441 14.92 -4.61 -19.12
CA ASN A 441 14.75 -5.62 -20.17
C ASN A 441 13.35 -6.25 -20.11
N ILE A 442 12.81 -6.52 -18.92
CA ILE A 442 11.42 -6.98 -18.74
C ILE A 442 10.44 -5.93 -19.27
N LYS A 443 10.63 -4.67 -18.85
CA LYS A 443 9.82 -3.54 -19.34
C LYS A 443 9.85 -3.47 -20.87
N LYS A 444 11.04 -3.50 -21.47
CA LYS A 444 11.23 -3.42 -22.92
C LYS A 444 10.61 -4.61 -23.68
N ALA A 445 10.63 -5.79 -23.08
CA ALA A 445 10.02 -6.99 -23.69
C ALA A 445 8.49 -6.88 -23.78
N LEU A 446 7.84 -6.25 -22.79
CA LEU A 446 6.37 -6.14 -22.71
C LEU A 446 5.85 -4.80 -23.24
N ASP A 447 6.66 -3.78 -23.25
CA ASP A 447 6.33 -2.42 -23.71
C ASP A 447 7.53 -1.79 -24.44
N PRO A 448 7.85 -2.26 -25.67
CA PRO A 448 9.03 -1.82 -26.41
C PRO A 448 9.01 -0.34 -26.78
N ASN A 449 7.84 0.28 -26.85
CA ASN A 449 7.66 1.70 -27.15
C ASN A 449 7.58 2.58 -25.90
N ASN A 450 7.67 1.98 -24.71
CA ASN A 450 7.60 2.64 -23.39
C ASN A 450 6.39 3.58 -23.25
N ILE A 451 5.22 3.11 -23.66
CA ILE A 451 3.97 3.88 -23.56
C ILE A 451 3.28 3.73 -22.20
N LEU A 452 3.46 2.59 -21.50
CA LEU A 452 2.79 2.30 -20.24
C LEU A 452 3.55 2.91 -19.07
N ASN A 453 2.92 3.86 -18.42
CA ASN A 453 3.34 4.48 -17.16
C ASN A 453 4.86 4.79 -17.06
N PRO A 454 5.47 5.45 -18.05
CA PRO A 454 6.91 5.71 -18.07
C PRO A 454 7.34 6.57 -16.87
N PHE A 455 8.66 6.53 -16.56
CA PHE A 455 9.31 7.24 -15.45
C PHE A 455 8.99 6.73 -14.04
N LYS A 456 8.21 5.67 -13.91
CA LYS A 456 7.97 5.00 -12.62
C LYS A 456 9.05 3.96 -12.35
N MET A 457 9.30 3.66 -11.08
CA MET A 457 10.23 2.60 -10.64
C MET A 457 11.68 2.79 -11.14
N GLY A 458 12.07 3.97 -11.64
CA GLY A 458 13.39 4.18 -12.24
C GLY A 458 13.61 3.51 -13.61
N LEU A 459 12.50 3.20 -14.31
CA LEU A 459 12.47 2.50 -15.60
C LEU A 459 12.21 3.44 -16.77
#